data_e38fbd442febc614602c7f0801e058b4
#
_entry.id   e38fbd442febc614602c7f0801e058b4
#
_cell.length_a   1.000
_cell.length_b   1.000
_cell.length_c   1.000
_cell.angle_alpha   90.00
_cell.angle_beta   90.00
_cell.angle_gamma   90.00
#
_symmetry.space_group_name_H-M   'P 1'
#
loop_
_entity.id
_entity.type
_entity.pdbx_description
1 polymer ?
#
loop_
_entity_poly.entity_id
_entity_poly.type
_entity_poly.pdbx_seq_one_letter_code
_entity_poly.pdbx_strand_id
1 'polypeptide(L)'
;NAVANNGKMIRPIIVKSAKKADKVKEEYETVVLNKKICSDETLRKLRLMLEGVVERGTAVNIKNEHYSIAGKTGTSQILENGRYTRKYITSFAGYFPADNPKYSAIVLIKNPKGWRQYGSNVAAPVFKEVADNIYSRDLQIHEAITQEAEPQYGVFPVVQAGNREDLTMLCNELGISNHPNVEDDWVRAGIKANALEWNTTFNKDN
;
A
#
# COMPACT_ATOMS: atom_id res chain seq x y z
N ASN A 1 -13.23 -9.55 -9.37
CA ASN A 1 -12.81 -8.81 -10.56
C ASN A 1 -13.79 -7.68 -10.91
N ALA A 2 -15.07 -7.95 -11.29
CA ALA A 2 -16.00 -6.88 -11.71
C ALA A 2 -16.21 -5.78 -10.65
N VAL A 3 -16.25 -6.12 -9.36
CA VAL A 3 -16.34 -5.15 -8.25
C VAL A 3 -15.12 -4.24 -8.21
N ALA A 4 -13.92 -4.80 -8.33
CA ALA A 4 -12.67 -4.06 -8.41
C ALA A 4 -12.63 -3.15 -9.66
N ASN A 5 -13.21 -3.61 -10.78
CA ASN A 5 -13.22 -2.93 -12.07
C ASN A 5 -14.46 -2.03 -12.27
N ASN A 6 -14.84 -1.25 -11.26
CA ASN A 6 -15.97 -0.32 -11.31
C ASN A 6 -17.29 -0.91 -11.82
N GLY A 7 -17.58 -2.16 -11.46
CA GLY A 7 -18.77 -2.87 -11.89
C GLY A 7 -18.74 -3.38 -13.33
N LYS A 8 -17.62 -3.20 -14.05
CA LYS A 8 -17.45 -3.67 -15.40
C LYS A 8 -16.92 -5.11 -15.42
N MET A 9 -17.68 -6.02 -15.99
CA MET A 9 -17.28 -7.41 -16.15
C MET A 9 -16.60 -7.61 -17.50
N ILE A 10 -15.35 -8.04 -17.47
CA ILE A 10 -14.54 -8.32 -18.67
C ILE A 10 -14.27 -9.81 -18.80
N ARG A 11 -14.05 -10.28 -20.04
CA ARG A 11 -13.57 -11.63 -20.31
C ARG A 11 -12.11 -11.72 -19.87
N PRO A 12 -11.71 -12.70 -19.06
CA PRO A 12 -10.30 -12.93 -18.76
C PRO A 12 -9.49 -13.19 -20.04
N ILE A 13 -8.36 -12.50 -20.19
CA ILE A 13 -7.44 -12.68 -21.30
C ILE A 13 -6.16 -13.30 -20.73
N ILE A 14 -5.78 -14.47 -21.23
CA ILE A 14 -4.55 -15.16 -20.82
C ILE A 14 -3.42 -14.81 -21.80
N VAL A 15 -3.75 -14.64 -23.08
CA VAL A 15 -2.81 -14.27 -24.15
C VAL A 15 -3.13 -12.87 -24.63
N LYS A 16 -2.23 -11.92 -24.44
CA LYS A 16 -2.41 -10.52 -24.87
C LYS A 16 -2.07 -10.36 -26.37
N SER A 17 -1.01 -10.99 -26.82
CA SER A 17 -0.59 -10.92 -28.22
C SER A 17 0.22 -12.16 -28.63
N ALA A 18 0.16 -12.50 -29.91
CA ALA A 18 1.01 -13.51 -30.53
C ALA A 18 2.04 -12.81 -31.43
N LYS A 19 3.34 -13.10 -31.24
CA LYS A 19 4.44 -12.53 -32.04
C LYS A 19 5.20 -13.61 -32.79
N LYS A 20 5.70 -13.25 -33.97
CA LYS A 20 6.65 -14.07 -34.75
C LYS A 20 7.80 -13.17 -35.20
N ALA A 21 9.03 -13.44 -34.74
CA ALA A 21 10.22 -12.66 -35.07
C ALA A 21 9.98 -11.14 -34.86
N ASP A 22 9.60 -10.76 -33.64
CA ASP A 22 9.29 -9.38 -33.17
C ASP A 22 8.11 -8.67 -33.85
N LYS A 23 7.48 -9.27 -34.84
CA LYS A 23 6.25 -8.75 -35.44
C LYS A 23 5.02 -9.30 -34.74
N VAL A 24 4.17 -8.40 -34.24
CA VAL A 24 2.86 -8.77 -33.68
C VAL A 24 2.02 -9.36 -34.84
N LYS A 25 1.62 -10.63 -34.69
CA LYS A 25 0.72 -11.29 -35.65
C LYS A 25 -0.74 -11.11 -35.30
N GLU A 26 -1.03 -11.12 -34.00
CA GLU A 26 -2.38 -11.06 -33.47
C GLU A 26 -2.35 -10.37 -32.11
N GLU A 27 -3.25 -9.45 -31.89
CA GLU A 27 -3.46 -8.79 -30.61
C GLU A 27 -4.91 -9.00 -30.16
N TYR A 28 -5.09 -9.42 -28.90
CA TYR A 28 -6.41 -9.73 -28.35
C TYR A 28 -6.88 -8.56 -27.52
N GLU A 29 -7.99 -7.97 -27.93
CA GLU A 29 -8.60 -6.84 -27.24
C GLU A 29 -9.43 -7.28 -26.02
N THR A 30 -9.61 -6.35 -25.09
CA THR A 30 -10.46 -6.56 -23.92
C THR A 30 -11.94 -6.64 -24.34
N VAL A 31 -12.57 -7.80 -24.11
CA VAL A 31 -14.00 -7.99 -24.35
C VAL A 31 -14.81 -7.69 -23.10
N VAL A 32 -15.69 -6.70 -23.17
CA VAL A 32 -16.60 -6.34 -22.10
C VAL A 32 -17.85 -7.23 -22.18
N LEU A 33 -18.05 -8.09 -21.17
CA LEU A 33 -19.22 -8.98 -21.08
C LEU A 33 -20.44 -8.27 -20.51
N ASN A 34 -20.23 -7.38 -19.52
CA ASN A 34 -21.26 -6.54 -18.93
C ASN A 34 -20.66 -5.19 -18.53
N LYS A 35 -21.26 -4.11 -19.00
CA LYS A 35 -20.77 -2.75 -18.72
C LYS A 35 -21.00 -2.31 -17.28
N LYS A 36 -22.03 -2.87 -16.60
CA LYS A 36 -22.41 -2.48 -15.25
C LYS A 36 -23.21 -3.61 -14.56
N ILE A 37 -22.59 -4.31 -13.62
CA ILE A 37 -23.20 -5.45 -12.89
C ILE A 37 -24.26 -5.04 -11.87
N CYS A 38 -24.20 -3.81 -11.37
CA CYS A 38 -25.14 -3.27 -10.38
C CYS A 38 -25.11 -1.73 -10.39
N SER A 39 -25.96 -1.07 -9.60
CA SER A 39 -25.93 0.38 -9.43
C SER A 39 -24.63 0.84 -8.74
N ASP A 40 -24.25 2.10 -8.93
CA ASP A 40 -23.05 2.67 -8.31
C ASP A 40 -23.16 2.70 -6.78
N GLU A 41 -24.36 2.93 -6.28
CA GLU A 41 -24.65 2.87 -4.84
C GLU A 41 -24.43 1.46 -4.27
N THR A 42 -24.94 0.43 -4.98
CA THR A 42 -24.75 -0.98 -4.60
C THR A 42 -23.26 -1.35 -4.64
N LEU A 43 -22.56 -0.92 -5.69
CA LEU A 43 -21.14 -1.15 -5.86
C LEU A 43 -20.33 -0.52 -4.70
N ARG A 44 -20.63 0.73 -4.37
CA ARG A 44 -20.01 1.42 -3.23
C ARG A 44 -20.22 0.68 -1.91
N LYS A 45 -21.48 0.28 -1.62
CA LYS A 45 -21.79 -0.49 -0.41
C LYS A 45 -21.03 -1.82 -0.38
N LEU A 46 -20.97 -2.52 -1.51
CA LEU A 46 -20.27 -3.80 -1.61
C LEU A 46 -18.75 -3.65 -1.37
N ARG A 47 -18.14 -2.61 -1.93
CA ARG A 47 -16.71 -2.32 -1.69
C ARG A 47 -16.45 -2.05 -0.21
N LEU A 48 -17.24 -1.21 0.43
CA LEU A 48 -17.13 -0.94 1.87
C LEU A 48 -17.29 -2.20 2.74
N MET A 49 -18.17 -3.11 2.33
CA MET A 49 -18.33 -4.40 3.03
C MET A 49 -17.08 -5.29 2.85
N LEU A 50 -16.54 -5.38 1.64
CA LEU A 50 -15.35 -6.20 1.36
C LEU A 50 -14.09 -5.65 2.03
N GLU A 51 -13.94 -4.34 2.08
CA GLU A 51 -12.88 -3.67 2.83
C GLU A 51 -13.06 -3.88 4.35
N GLY A 52 -14.28 -3.77 4.85
CA GLY A 52 -14.63 -4.04 6.23
C GLY A 52 -14.28 -5.45 6.71
N VAL A 53 -14.22 -6.45 5.82
CA VAL A 53 -13.77 -7.81 6.15
C VAL A 53 -12.31 -7.83 6.61
N VAL A 54 -11.46 -6.98 6.03
CA VAL A 54 -10.04 -6.87 6.37
C VAL A 54 -9.83 -5.85 7.48
N GLU A 55 -10.55 -4.73 7.47
CA GLU A 55 -10.37 -3.68 8.46
C GLU A 55 -10.80 -4.08 9.88
N ARG A 56 -11.92 -4.79 10.00
CA ARG A 56 -12.56 -5.14 11.29
C ARG A 56 -13.29 -6.49 11.31
N GLY A 57 -13.14 -7.29 10.25
CA GLY A 57 -13.86 -8.56 10.09
C GLY A 57 -12.98 -9.78 10.23
N THR A 58 -13.39 -10.85 9.53
CA THR A 58 -12.77 -12.19 9.62
C THR A 58 -11.34 -12.26 9.09
N ALA A 59 -10.88 -11.26 8.34
CA ALA A 59 -9.54 -11.23 7.75
C ALA A 59 -8.68 -10.08 8.30
N VAL A 60 -8.95 -9.60 9.51
CA VAL A 60 -8.18 -8.51 10.16
C VAL A 60 -6.68 -8.82 10.30
N ASN A 61 -6.33 -10.10 10.33
CA ASN A 61 -4.95 -10.56 10.41
C ASN A 61 -4.10 -10.28 9.15
N ILE A 62 -4.73 -9.86 8.05
CA ILE A 62 -4.02 -9.45 6.82
C ILE A 62 -4.08 -7.95 6.55
N LYS A 63 -4.58 -7.16 7.51
CA LYS A 63 -4.55 -5.70 7.41
C LYS A 63 -3.12 -5.21 7.19
N ASN A 64 -2.97 -4.18 6.34
CA ASN A 64 -1.68 -3.58 6.02
C ASN A 64 -1.78 -2.07 6.22
N GLU A 65 -0.68 -1.44 6.66
CA GLU A 65 -0.61 0.01 6.93
C GLU A 65 -0.25 0.82 5.68
N HIS A 66 0.32 0.16 4.66
CA HIS A 66 0.82 0.83 3.44
C HIS A 66 -0.19 0.83 2.30
N TYR A 67 -1.12 -0.11 2.28
CA TYR A 67 -2.17 -0.19 1.26
C TYR A 67 -3.38 -0.96 1.80
N SER A 68 -4.55 -0.62 1.27
CA SER A 68 -5.80 -1.24 1.67
C SER A 68 -6.07 -2.53 0.89
N ILE A 69 -6.64 -3.53 1.57
CA ILE A 69 -7.07 -4.79 0.97
C ILE A 69 -8.57 -4.94 1.15
N ALA A 70 -9.27 -5.33 0.10
CA ALA A 70 -10.68 -5.71 0.17
C ALA A 70 -10.88 -7.15 -0.32
N GLY A 71 -11.72 -7.91 0.36
CA GLY A 71 -11.94 -9.29 -0.03
C GLY A 71 -12.88 -10.06 0.88
N LYS A 72 -13.00 -11.37 0.60
CA LYS A 72 -13.87 -12.28 1.36
C LYS A 72 -13.20 -13.63 1.56
N THR A 73 -13.25 -14.11 2.79
CA THR A 73 -12.86 -15.48 3.15
C THR A 73 -13.95 -16.47 2.75
N GLY A 74 -13.54 -17.64 2.33
CA GLY A 74 -14.41 -18.80 2.12
C GLY A 74 -13.90 -20.02 2.87
N THR A 75 -14.83 -20.82 3.38
CA THR A 75 -14.53 -22.11 4.01
C THR A 75 -15.69 -23.04 3.74
N SER A 76 -15.46 -24.07 2.93
CA SER A 76 -16.48 -25.08 2.60
C SER A 76 -15.98 -26.49 2.92
N GLN A 77 -16.86 -27.34 3.40
CA GLN A 77 -16.55 -28.75 3.59
C GLN A 77 -16.55 -29.50 2.26
N ILE A 78 -15.65 -30.48 2.13
CA ILE A 78 -15.61 -31.33 0.94
C ILE A 78 -16.67 -32.40 1.08
N LEU A 79 -17.46 -32.56 0.02
CA LEU A 79 -18.46 -33.62 -0.10
C LEU A 79 -17.81 -34.84 -0.74
N GLU A 80 -17.84 -35.99 -0.04
CA GLU A 80 -17.37 -37.28 -0.57
C GLU A 80 -18.51 -38.30 -0.40
N ASN A 81 -18.86 -38.99 -1.47
CA ASN A 81 -19.94 -40.00 -1.49
C ASN A 81 -21.27 -39.50 -0.89
N GLY A 82 -21.64 -38.26 -1.18
CA GLY A 82 -22.88 -37.64 -0.72
C GLY A 82 -22.88 -37.23 0.77
N ARG A 83 -21.75 -37.25 1.45
CA ARG A 83 -21.60 -36.83 2.86
C ARG A 83 -20.52 -35.78 3.02
N TYR A 84 -20.76 -34.81 3.89
CA TYR A 84 -19.76 -33.82 4.27
C TYR A 84 -18.66 -34.47 5.10
N THR A 85 -17.44 -34.24 4.70
CA THR A 85 -16.24 -34.72 5.41
C THR A 85 -15.69 -33.66 6.38
N ARG A 86 -14.68 -34.03 7.18
CA ARG A 86 -13.89 -33.08 7.98
C ARG A 86 -12.76 -32.42 7.20
N LYS A 87 -12.80 -32.53 5.87
CA LYS A 87 -11.85 -31.86 4.95
C LYS A 87 -12.47 -30.58 4.43
N TYR A 88 -11.68 -29.54 4.28
CA TYR A 88 -12.15 -28.23 3.87
C TYR A 88 -11.47 -27.77 2.60
N ILE A 89 -12.17 -26.95 1.83
CA ILE A 89 -11.59 -26.06 0.83
C ILE A 89 -11.70 -24.66 1.42
N THR A 90 -10.55 -24.00 1.62
CA THR A 90 -10.49 -22.66 2.17
C THR A 90 -10.02 -21.69 1.09
N SER A 91 -10.56 -20.51 1.08
CA SER A 91 -10.22 -19.50 0.09
C SER A 91 -10.21 -18.10 0.66
N PHE A 92 -9.49 -17.23 -0.03
CA PHE A 92 -9.61 -15.79 0.07
C PHE A 92 -9.63 -15.21 -1.34
N ALA A 93 -10.69 -14.48 -1.68
CA ALA A 93 -10.82 -13.76 -2.93
C ALA A 93 -10.82 -12.26 -2.62
N GLY A 94 -9.92 -11.51 -3.20
CA GLY A 94 -9.75 -10.11 -2.90
C GLY A 94 -9.10 -9.31 -4.01
N TYR A 95 -8.93 -8.02 -3.76
CA TYR A 95 -8.23 -7.08 -4.63
C TYR A 95 -7.49 -6.03 -3.80
N PHE A 96 -6.49 -5.42 -4.39
CA PHE A 96 -5.67 -4.38 -3.79
C PHE A 96 -5.03 -3.47 -4.85
N PRO A 97 -4.68 -2.21 -4.49
CA PRO A 97 -5.20 -1.45 -3.36
C PRO A 97 -6.74 -1.36 -3.41
N ALA A 98 -7.44 -1.26 -2.26
CA ALA A 98 -8.90 -1.27 -2.27
C ALA A 98 -9.51 0.05 -2.76
N ASP A 99 -8.83 1.15 -2.53
CA ASP A 99 -9.17 2.51 -2.95
C ASP A 99 -9.01 2.71 -4.47
N ASN A 100 -7.92 2.18 -5.06
CA ASN A 100 -7.63 2.22 -6.50
C ASN A 100 -7.24 0.83 -7.02
N PRO A 101 -8.19 -0.10 -7.22
CA PRO A 101 -7.89 -1.50 -7.50
C PRO A 101 -7.11 -1.71 -8.79
N LYS A 102 -5.94 -2.32 -8.67
CA LYS A 102 -5.10 -2.74 -9.81
C LYS A 102 -5.03 -4.26 -9.96
N TYR A 103 -4.98 -4.97 -8.84
CA TYR A 103 -4.83 -6.41 -8.82
C TYR A 103 -5.99 -7.08 -8.12
N SER A 104 -6.48 -8.16 -8.69
CA SER A 104 -7.43 -9.06 -8.03
C SER A 104 -6.92 -10.49 -8.11
N ALA A 105 -7.02 -11.23 -7.01
CA ALA A 105 -6.56 -12.60 -6.93
C ALA A 105 -7.51 -13.46 -6.08
N ILE A 106 -7.42 -14.75 -6.29
CA ILE A 106 -8.04 -15.75 -5.43
C ILE A 106 -6.98 -16.76 -5.00
N VAL A 107 -6.90 -17.01 -3.71
CA VAL A 107 -6.12 -18.10 -3.13
C VAL A 107 -7.08 -19.18 -2.70
N LEU A 108 -6.84 -20.41 -3.12
CA LEU A 108 -7.64 -21.58 -2.80
C LEU A 108 -6.74 -22.70 -2.31
N ILE A 109 -7.00 -23.21 -1.10
CA ILE A 109 -6.23 -24.28 -0.49
C ILE A 109 -7.16 -25.43 -0.15
N LYS A 110 -6.89 -26.59 -0.73
CA LYS A 110 -7.67 -27.81 -0.56
C LYS A 110 -7.10 -28.66 0.58
N ASN A 111 -7.94 -29.04 1.53
CA ASN A 111 -7.61 -29.91 2.64
C ASN A 111 -6.37 -29.46 3.44
N PRO A 112 -6.34 -28.21 3.94
CA PRO A 112 -5.26 -27.75 4.79
C PRO A 112 -5.12 -28.66 6.00
N LYS A 113 -3.91 -28.86 6.47
CA LYS A 113 -3.61 -29.67 7.66
C LYS A 113 -3.54 -28.74 8.88
N GLY A 114 -3.78 -29.32 10.05
CA GLY A 114 -3.75 -28.61 11.32
C GLY A 114 -5.14 -28.27 11.86
N TRP A 115 -5.20 -27.53 12.96
CA TRP A 115 -6.44 -27.25 13.70
C TRP A 115 -7.16 -25.97 13.25
N ARG A 116 -6.44 -25.01 12.62
CA ARG A 116 -7.01 -23.78 12.09
C ARG A 116 -7.17 -23.87 10.58
N GLN A 117 -8.31 -24.38 10.11
CA GLN A 117 -8.56 -24.66 8.69
C GLN A 117 -9.46 -23.60 8.03
N TYR A 118 -9.59 -22.41 8.62
CA TYR A 118 -10.42 -21.33 8.08
C TYR A 118 -9.66 -20.51 7.03
N GLY A 119 -10.41 -19.95 6.08
CA GLY A 119 -9.86 -19.12 5.01
C GLY A 119 -9.05 -17.93 5.52
N SER A 120 -9.44 -17.34 6.65
CA SER A 120 -8.69 -16.25 7.30
C SER A 120 -7.31 -16.67 7.80
N ASN A 121 -7.16 -17.92 8.25
CA ASN A 121 -5.92 -18.39 8.84
C ASN A 121 -4.97 -19.04 7.82
N VAL A 122 -5.50 -19.50 6.69
CA VAL A 122 -4.75 -20.32 5.73
C VAL A 122 -4.61 -19.61 4.38
N ALA A 123 -5.71 -19.15 3.79
CA ALA A 123 -5.70 -18.56 2.46
C ALA A 123 -5.41 -17.05 2.47
N ALA A 124 -5.94 -16.32 3.45
CA ALA A 124 -5.74 -14.88 3.53
C ALA A 124 -4.27 -14.48 3.76
N PRO A 125 -3.48 -15.14 4.63
CA PRO A 125 -2.05 -14.82 4.77
C PRO A 125 -1.25 -15.02 3.48
N VAL A 126 -1.55 -16.07 2.70
CA VAL A 126 -0.91 -16.29 1.40
C VAL A 126 -1.27 -15.17 0.41
N PHE A 127 -2.55 -14.73 0.40
CA PHE A 127 -2.95 -13.58 -0.41
C PHE A 127 -2.16 -12.33 -0.02
N LYS A 128 -2.02 -12.07 1.29
CA LYS A 128 -1.25 -10.92 1.79
C LYS A 128 0.20 -10.98 1.35
N GLU A 129 0.86 -12.12 1.48
CA GLU A 129 2.26 -12.30 1.07
C GLU A 129 2.45 -12.01 -0.44
N VAL A 130 1.52 -12.49 -1.28
CA VAL A 130 1.52 -12.18 -2.71
C VAL A 130 1.31 -10.68 -2.96
N ALA A 131 0.36 -10.07 -2.24
CA ALA A 131 0.08 -8.64 -2.35
C ALA A 131 1.27 -7.77 -1.90
N ASP A 132 1.92 -8.11 -0.78
CA ASP A 132 3.13 -7.44 -0.28
C ASP A 132 4.28 -7.52 -1.31
N ASN A 133 4.47 -8.69 -1.92
CA ASN A 133 5.49 -8.88 -2.96
C ASN A 133 5.21 -8.06 -4.23
N ILE A 134 3.96 -7.95 -4.64
CA ILE A 134 3.58 -7.12 -5.79
C ILE A 134 3.71 -5.65 -5.42
N TYR A 135 3.21 -5.24 -4.27
CA TYR A 135 3.27 -3.86 -3.79
C TYR A 135 4.72 -3.36 -3.74
N SER A 136 5.64 -4.14 -3.20
CA SER A 136 7.05 -3.76 -3.10
C SER A 136 7.77 -3.58 -4.45
N ARG A 137 7.25 -4.18 -5.54
CA ARG A 137 7.87 -4.17 -6.87
C ARG A 137 7.20 -3.22 -7.87
N ASP A 138 5.93 -2.94 -7.69
CA ASP A 138 5.17 -2.09 -8.61
C ASP A 138 5.09 -0.65 -8.10
N LEU A 139 6.03 0.17 -8.55
CA LEU A 139 6.09 1.59 -8.21
C LEU A 139 4.84 2.39 -8.62
N GLN A 140 4.03 1.87 -9.54
CA GLN A 140 2.80 2.54 -9.98
C GLN A 140 1.65 2.43 -8.96
N ILE A 141 1.77 1.55 -7.96
CA ILE A 141 0.79 1.44 -6.88
C ILE A 141 1.08 2.45 -5.77
N HIS A 142 2.35 2.84 -5.63
CA HIS A 142 2.74 3.84 -4.65
C HIS A 142 2.14 5.18 -5.07
N GLU A 143 1.51 5.87 -4.13
CA GLU A 143 1.19 7.28 -4.35
C GLU A 143 2.49 7.98 -4.69
N ALA A 144 2.46 8.77 -5.76
CA ALA A 144 3.62 9.57 -6.11
C ALA A 144 3.99 10.42 -4.90
N ILE A 145 5.22 10.31 -4.43
CA ILE A 145 5.81 11.14 -3.37
C ILE A 145 5.78 12.63 -3.76
N THR A 146 5.30 12.93 -4.96
CA THR A 146 5.00 14.25 -5.51
C THR A 146 3.64 14.84 -5.07
N GLN A 147 3.08 14.50 -3.94
CA GLN A 147 2.46 15.56 -3.21
C GLN A 147 3.63 16.42 -2.74
N GLU A 148 3.64 17.67 -3.20
CA GLU A 148 4.24 18.76 -2.48
C GLU A 148 3.68 18.73 -1.05
N ALA A 149 4.14 17.77 -0.24
CA ALA A 149 4.25 18.03 1.15
C ALA A 149 5.07 19.32 1.15
N GLU A 150 4.43 20.46 1.45
CA GLU A 150 5.17 21.60 1.96
C GLU A 150 6.21 20.96 2.86
N PRO A 151 7.50 21.17 2.61
CA PRO A 151 8.51 20.53 3.41
C PRO A 151 8.10 20.88 4.84
N GLN A 152 7.51 19.92 5.54
CA GLN A 152 7.49 19.98 6.99
C GLN A 152 8.97 19.97 7.25
N TYR A 153 9.50 21.17 7.45
CA TYR A 153 10.89 21.36 7.83
C TYR A 153 11.06 20.46 9.04
N GLY A 154 11.42 19.22 8.69
CA GLY A 154 11.53 18.14 9.64
C GLY A 154 12.50 18.63 10.68
N VAL A 155 12.36 18.20 11.88
CA VAL A 155 13.31 18.45 12.95
C VAL A 155 14.70 18.31 12.35
N PHE A 156 15.33 19.44 12.06
CA PHE A 156 16.69 19.48 11.54
C PHE A 156 17.52 18.61 12.49
N PRO A 157 18.32 17.68 12.01
CA PRO A 157 19.12 16.87 12.89
C PRO A 157 19.87 17.83 13.81
N VAL A 158 19.72 17.69 15.13
CA VAL A 158 20.29 18.58 16.12
C VAL A 158 21.80 18.58 15.90
N VAL A 159 22.28 19.54 15.14
CA VAL A 159 23.72 19.76 14.96
C VAL A 159 24.21 20.27 16.31
N GLN A 160 25.02 19.47 17.00
CA GLN A 160 25.43 19.79 18.36
C GLN A 160 26.21 21.10 18.41
N ALA A 161 27.14 21.31 17.48
CA ALA A 161 27.85 22.57 17.25
C ALA A 161 28.61 22.51 15.92
N GLY A 162 28.85 23.67 15.30
CA GLY A 162 29.63 23.78 14.08
C GLY A 162 30.16 25.18 13.82
N ASN A 163 31.03 25.32 12.83
CA ASN A 163 31.48 26.64 12.40
C ASN A 163 30.29 27.40 11.80
N ARG A 164 30.12 28.65 12.24
CA ARG A 164 28.98 29.50 11.84
C ARG A 164 28.91 29.75 10.35
N GLU A 165 30.07 30.05 9.71
CA GLU A 165 30.11 30.36 8.29
C GLU A 165 29.75 29.13 7.45
N ASP A 166 30.31 27.96 7.80
CA ASP A 166 30.02 26.70 7.11
C ASP A 166 28.56 26.32 7.24
N LEU A 167 27.99 26.45 8.44
CA LEU A 167 26.58 26.15 8.68
C LEU A 167 25.64 27.14 7.98
N THR A 168 26.01 28.42 7.90
CA THR A 168 25.24 29.43 7.17
C THR A 168 25.28 29.16 5.67
N MET A 169 26.44 28.81 5.12
CA MET A 169 26.57 28.45 3.72
C MET A 169 25.75 27.20 3.40
N LEU A 170 25.81 26.17 4.22
CA LEU A 170 25.02 24.97 4.06
C LEU A 170 23.51 25.25 4.10
N CYS A 171 23.04 26.08 5.03
CA CYS A 171 21.64 26.45 5.12
C CYS A 171 21.18 27.21 3.87
N ASN A 172 22.02 28.11 3.35
CA ASN A 172 21.68 28.87 2.15
C ASN A 172 21.58 27.95 0.92
N GLU A 173 22.52 27.01 0.75
CA GLU A 173 22.47 26.02 -0.34
C GLU A 173 21.25 25.10 -0.25
N LEU A 174 20.81 24.76 0.95
CA LEU A 174 19.64 23.91 1.19
C LEU A 174 18.31 24.70 1.26
N GLY A 175 18.34 26.03 1.09
CA GLY A 175 17.14 26.87 1.16
C GLY A 175 16.52 26.94 2.55
N ILE A 176 17.31 26.72 3.61
CA ILE A 176 16.87 26.73 5.01
C ILE A 176 16.99 28.16 5.55
N SER A 177 15.88 28.72 6.02
CA SER A 177 15.88 30.03 6.67
C SER A 177 16.74 29.98 7.95
N ASN A 178 17.72 30.87 8.05
CA ASN A 178 18.60 31.00 9.19
C ASN A 178 18.74 32.48 9.60
N HIS A 179 18.93 32.72 10.91
CA HIS A 179 19.12 34.05 11.48
C HIS A 179 20.45 34.07 12.22
N PRO A 180 21.53 34.55 11.60
CA PRO A 180 22.85 34.65 12.24
C PRO A 180 22.90 35.81 13.23
N ASN A 181 22.34 35.63 14.39
CA ASN A 181 22.30 36.68 15.44
C ASN A 181 23.48 36.62 16.42
N VAL A 182 24.47 35.78 16.15
CA VAL A 182 25.59 35.50 17.04
C VAL A 182 26.90 35.76 16.32
N GLU A 183 27.83 36.45 16.98
CA GLU A 183 29.15 36.80 16.43
C GLU A 183 30.21 35.68 16.63
N ASP A 184 29.91 34.68 17.46
CA ASP A 184 30.84 33.59 17.73
C ASP A 184 31.10 32.71 16.49
N ASP A 185 32.35 32.26 16.33
CA ASP A 185 32.75 31.40 15.22
C ASP A 185 32.14 29.99 15.30
N TRP A 186 31.87 29.53 16.52
CA TRP A 186 31.21 28.24 16.78
C TRP A 186 29.84 28.45 17.40
N VAL A 187 28.86 27.88 16.74
CA VAL A 187 27.46 28.07 17.12
C VAL A 187 26.74 26.73 17.24
N ARG A 188 25.67 26.73 18.00
CA ARG A 188 24.72 25.62 18.12
C ARG A 188 23.42 26.00 17.45
N ALA A 189 22.90 25.12 16.60
CA ALA A 189 21.61 25.33 15.98
C ALA A 189 20.47 25.12 16.99
N GLY A 190 19.57 26.08 17.11
CA GLY A 190 18.31 25.98 17.81
C GLY A 190 17.14 26.23 16.85
N ILE A 191 15.95 25.81 17.21
CA ILE A 191 14.73 26.03 16.42
C ILE A 191 13.83 26.99 17.17
N LYS A 192 13.48 28.11 16.54
CA LYS A 192 12.51 29.06 17.06
C LYS A 192 11.56 29.50 15.96
N ALA A 193 10.28 29.36 16.21
CA ALA A 193 9.23 29.80 15.29
C ALA A 193 9.42 29.34 13.82
N ASN A 194 9.78 28.08 13.61
CA ASN A 194 10.05 27.46 12.29
C ASN A 194 11.28 27.98 11.53
N ALA A 195 12.18 28.71 12.19
CA ALA A 195 13.47 29.10 11.64
C ALA A 195 14.62 28.59 12.51
N LEU A 196 15.79 28.41 11.89
CA LEU A 196 17.01 28.09 12.63
C LEU A 196 17.54 29.38 13.29
N GLU A 197 17.78 29.30 14.59
CA GLU A 197 18.44 30.33 15.37
C GLU A 197 19.80 29.83 15.83
N TRP A 198 20.83 30.67 15.70
CA TRP A 198 22.18 30.34 16.17
C TRP A 198 22.31 30.77 17.63
N ASN A 199 22.75 29.86 18.49
CA ASN A 199 23.02 30.12 19.88
C ASN A 199 24.51 29.94 20.16
N THR A 200 25.05 30.71 21.11
CA THR A 200 26.43 30.55 21.60
C THR A 200 26.65 29.16 22.17
N THR A 201 27.78 28.55 21.91
CA THR A 201 28.14 27.23 22.45
C THR A 201 28.61 27.31 23.90
N PHE A 202 29.05 28.46 24.33
CA PHE A 202 29.55 28.70 25.69
C PHE A 202 28.75 29.79 26.38
N ASN A 203 28.08 29.46 27.47
CA ASN A 203 27.65 30.46 28.43
C ASN A 203 28.91 31.03 29.08
N LYS A 204 29.12 32.35 28.99
CA LYS A 204 30.21 33.06 29.67
C LYS A 204 30.04 33.13 31.21
N ASP A 205 28.96 32.54 31.73
CA ASP A 205 28.63 32.57 33.16
C ASP A 205 28.59 31.16 33.77
N ASN A 206 29.76 30.45 33.70
CA ASN A 206 30.12 29.38 34.62
C ASN A 206 31.64 29.31 34.76
#